data_86f50c3afe97d5e49d9334a30642a9e0
#
_entry.id   86f50c3afe97d5e49d9334a30642a9e0
#
_cell.length_a   1.000
_cell.length_b   1.000
_cell.length_c   1.000
_cell.angle_alpha   90.00
_cell.angle_beta   90.00
_cell.angle_gamma   90.00
#
_symmetry.space_group_name_H-M   'P 1'
#
loop_
_entity.id
_entity.type
_entity.pdbx_description
1 polymer ?
#
loop_
_entity_poly.entity_id
_entity_poly.type
_entity_poly.pdbx_seq_one_letter_code
_entity_poly.pdbx_strand_id
1 'polypeptide(L)'
;MKQNRLILAFRIVIIAILSILFTQKQIAAQTKSLNRIVIDPGHGGTDPGSYGKYSTEAAVSLAISLKLEQYIKQALPEVEVMLTRRTDVFNSVVEKAEIANQMKGDLFVCIHTNSAQGKKVREIVGYTTKTYTVKKKGKKKKVTREIPEYKTTYLPSTAFGTETYIYGVGKTEQRKGVAEDMVDELVEKLDSVSEAQIKKLNDSDPTRSMMASLLTQQYFQRAASLALTIEDEFQKSGRNSREARQRDQKGIWVLAAVKMPAVLIETGFISNPQEEDYLNSEEGQNQICEAITKALVRYKTSLEIQKSAKDSR
;
A
#
# COMPACT_ATOMS: atom_id res chain seq x y z
N MET A 1 3.70 -49.66 39.58
CA MET A 1 3.92 -48.17 39.61
C MET A 1 4.60 -47.62 38.34
N LYS A 2 5.67 -48.18 37.80
CA LYS A 2 6.35 -47.69 36.57
C LYS A 2 5.46 -47.70 35.30
N GLN A 3 4.66 -48.75 35.15
CA GLN A 3 3.79 -48.93 33.96
C GLN A 3 2.67 -47.86 33.88
N ASN A 4 2.09 -47.47 35.00
CA ASN A 4 1.06 -46.40 35.04
C ASN A 4 1.64 -45.02 34.74
N ARG A 5 2.90 -44.74 35.13
CA ARG A 5 3.58 -43.50 34.77
C ARG A 5 3.90 -43.39 33.28
N LEU A 6 4.24 -44.52 32.63
CA LEU A 6 4.49 -44.56 31.19
C LEU A 6 3.21 -44.30 30.38
N ILE A 7 2.09 -44.92 30.78
CA ILE A 7 0.77 -44.74 30.18
C ILE A 7 0.30 -43.26 30.35
N LEU A 8 0.52 -42.66 31.51
CA LEU A 8 0.18 -41.28 31.76
C LEU A 8 1.01 -40.31 30.92
N ALA A 9 2.33 -40.55 30.81
CA ALA A 9 3.21 -39.75 29.96
C ALA A 9 2.80 -39.86 28.47
N PHE A 10 2.46 -41.04 27.99
CA PHE A 10 1.99 -41.25 26.60
C PHE A 10 0.65 -40.53 26.33
N ARG A 11 -0.29 -40.54 27.27
CA ARG A 11 -1.54 -39.77 27.18
C ARG A 11 -1.31 -38.25 27.13
N ILE A 12 -0.40 -37.73 27.93
CA ILE A 12 -0.05 -36.30 27.94
C ILE A 12 0.56 -35.88 26.59
N VAL A 13 1.45 -36.71 26.01
CA VAL A 13 2.06 -36.46 24.71
C VAL A 13 1.00 -36.49 23.60
N ILE A 14 0.07 -37.44 23.61
CA ILE A 14 -1.03 -37.49 22.63
C ILE A 14 -1.94 -36.27 22.76
N ILE A 15 -2.29 -35.85 23.99
CA ILE A 15 -3.12 -34.66 24.19
C ILE A 15 -2.37 -33.39 23.72
N ALA A 16 -1.07 -33.28 23.96
CA ALA A 16 -0.25 -32.18 23.49
C ALA A 16 -0.16 -32.15 21.94
N ILE A 17 0.01 -33.30 21.30
CA ILE A 17 0.01 -33.41 19.84
C ILE A 17 -1.36 -33.06 19.24
N LEU A 18 -2.46 -33.57 19.85
CA LEU A 18 -3.81 -33.24 19.44
C LEU A 18 -4.14 -31.76 19.63
N SER A 19 -3.68 -31.14 20.72
CA SER A 19 -3.88 -29.70 20.94
C SER A 19 -3.06 -28.85 19.95
N ILE A 20 -1.82 -29.26 19.61
CA ILE A 20 -1.01 -28.61 18.57
C ILE A 20 -1.66 -28.75 17.20
N LEU A 21 -2.18 -29.92 16.85
CA LEU A 21 -2.89 -30.15 15.59
C LEU A 21 -4.22 -29.38 15.54
N PHE A 22 -4.91 -29.26 16.65
CA PHE A 22 -6.16 -28.49 16.76
C PHE A 22 -5.90 -26.99 16.65
N THR A 23 -4.84 -26.47 17.30
CA THR A 23 -4.43 -25.06 17.16
C THR A 23 -3.91 -24.76 15.75
N GLN A 24 -3.16 -25.66 15.12
CA GLN A 24 -2.76 -25.50 13.72
C GLN A 24 -3.98 -25.46 12.78
N LYS A 25 -5.01 -26.28 13.03
CA LYS A 25 -6.26 -26.23 12.26
C LYS A 25 -7.02 -24.93 12.44
N GLN A 26 -7.07 -24.38 13.64
CA GLN A 26 -7.72 -23.08 13.90
C GLN A 26 -6.93 -21.90 13.33
N ILE A 27 -5.59 -21.88 13.43
CA ILE A 27 -4.74 -20.85 12.83
C ILE A 27 -4.75 -20.97 11.29
N ALA A 28 -4.83 -22.18 10.75
CA ALA A 28 -4.96 -22.42 9.31
C ALA A 28 -6.38 -22.08 8.78
N ALA A 29 -7.42 -22.12 9.62
CA ALA A 29 -8.81 -21.88 9.24
C ALA A 29 -9.15 -20.40 8.99
N GLN A 30 -8.28 -19.46 9.33
CA GLN A 30 -8.50 -18.04 9.00
C GLN A 30 -7.92 -17.64 7.63
N THR A 31 -8.20 -18.38 6.57
CA THR A 31 -8.24 -17.76 5.24
C THR A 31 -9.49 -16.90 5.20
N LYS A 32 -9.37 -15.66 5.70
CA LYS A 32 -10.46 -14.71 5.75
C LYS A 32 -10.94 -14.45 4.32
N SER A 33 -12.22 -14.71 4.05
CA SER A 33 -12.85 -14.35 2.78
C SER A 33 -12.74 -12.85 2.57
N LEU A 34 -12.73 -12.40 1.34
CA LEU A 34 -12.80 -10.97 1.02
C LEU A 34 -14.26 -10.53 1.09
N ASN A 35 -14.69 -10.02 2.24
CA ASN A 35 -16.06 -9.57 2.46
C ASN A 35 -16.17 -8.05 2.49
N ARG A 36 -15.08 -7.34 2.84
CA ARG A 36 -15.05 -5.89 2.96
C ARG A 36 -13.76 -5.30 2.42
N ILE A 37 -13.91 -4.34 1.50
CA ILE A 37 -12.80 -3.57 0.93
C ILE A 37 -12.90 -2.13 1.42
N VAL A 38 -11.81 -1.59 1.94
CA VAL A 38 -11.68 -0.17 2.25
C VAL A 38 -10.86 0.50 1.17
N ILE A 39 -11.45 1.44 0.46
CA ILE A 39 -10.77 2.30 -0.52
C ILE A 39 -10.35 3.58 0.18
N ASP A 40 -9.09 3.97 0.02
CA ASP A 40 -8.57 5.24 0.51
C ASP A 40 -8.18 6.16 -0.64
N PRO A 41 -8.96 7.19 -0.94
CA PRO A 41 -8.55 8.23 -1.88
C PRO A 41 -7.37 9.01 -1.28
N GLY A 42 -6.23 9.04 -1.97
CA GLY A 42 -5.03 9.77 -1.54
C GLY A 42 -5.30 11.26 -1.29
N HIS A 43 -4.57 11.87 -0.34
CA HIS A 43 -4.64 13.30 -0.05
C HIS A 43 -6.05 13.79 0.31
N GLY A 44 -6.36 15.10 0.10
CA GLY A 44 -7.68 15.71 0.27
C GLY A 44 -7.65 16.99 1.10
N GLY A 45 -8.62 17.88 0.86
CA GLY A 45 -8.77 19.15 1.55
C GLY A 45 -7.54 20.05 1.42
N THR A 46 -6.89 20.31 2.55
CA THR A 46 -5.67 21.16 2.59
C THR A 46 -4.41 20.48 2.06
N ASP A 47 -4.47 19.17 1.79
CA ASP A 47 -3.39 18.41 1.14
C ASP A 47 -3.79 18.06 -0.29
N PRO A 48 -3.40 18.84 -1.30
CA PRO A 48 -3.74 18.57 -2.70
C PRO A 48 -2.93 17.42 -3.30
N GLY A 49 -1.87 16.94 -2.63
CA GLY A 49 -0.90 16.03 -3.22
C GLY A 49 -0.10 16.68 -4.34
N SER A 50 0.25 15.91 -5.35
CA SER A 50 0.94 16.40 -6.55
C SER A 50 0.01 17.23 -7.44
N TYR A 51 0.61 18.21 -8.15
CA TYR A 51 -0.10 19.03 -9.12
C TYR A 51 0.18 18.57 -10.55
N GLY A 52 -0.86 18.46 -11.34
CA GLY A 52 -0.79 18.45 -12.79
C GLY A 52 -0.79 19.88 -13.35
N LYS A 53 -1.13 20.02 -14.62
CA LYS A 53 -1.30 21.31 -15.27
C LYS A 53 -2.61 22.02 -14.86
N TYR A 54 -3.67 21.24 -14.64
CA TYR A 54 -5.02 21.77 -14.34
C TYR A 54 -5.77 20.98 -13.26
N SER A 55 -5.22 19.88 -12.76
CA SER A 55 -5.83 19.05 -11.72
C SER A 55 -4.87 18.77 -10.56
N THR A 56 -5.40 18.22 -9.48
CA THR A 56 -4.62 17.80 -8.30
C THR A 56 -4.77 16.30 -8.09
N GLU A 57 -3.77 15.70 -7.49
CA GLU A 57 -3.79 14.29 -7.11
C GLU A 57 -5.00 13.96 -6.22
N ALA A 58 -5.32 14.82 -5.24
CA ALA A 58 -6.47 14.67 -4.36
C ALA A 58 -7.80 14.56 -5.11
N ALA A 59 -8.00 15.40 -6.15
CA ALA A 59 -9.21 15.40 -6.94
C ALA A 59 -9.31 14.15 -7.83
N VAL A 60 -8.22 13.79 -8.50
CA VAL A 60 -8.16 12.60 -9.38
C VAL A 60 -8.33 11.32 -8.57
N SER A 61 -7.62 11.19 -7.45
CA SER A 61 -7.73 10.02 -6.57
C SER A 61 -9.15 9.83 -6.04
N LEU A 62 -9.83 10.92 -5.67
CA LEU A 62 -11.23 10.85 -5.23
C LEU A 62 -12.16 10.41 -6.35
N ALA A 63 -12.03 11.00 -7.55
CA ALA A 63 -12.87 10.66 -8.70
C ALA A 63 -12.73 9.18 -9.08
N ILE A 64 -11.51 8.68 -9.18
CA ILE A 64 -11.23 7.26 -9.46
C ILE A 64 -11.79 6.36 -8.35
N SER A 65 -11.61 6.72 -7.08
CA SER A 65 -12.06 5.91 -5.96
C SER A 65 -13.59 5.78 -5.89
N LEU A 66 -14.32 6.88 -6.13
CA LEU A 66 -15.78 6.87 -6.16
C LEU A 66 -16.33 6.02 -7.33
N LYS A 67 -15.66 6.07 -8.47
CA LYS A 67 -15.99 5.25 -9.64
C LYS A 67 -15.64 3.78 -9.38
N LEU A 68 -14.49 3.49 -8.80
CA LEU A 68 -14.04 2.15 -8.45
C LEU A 68 -15.01 1.44 -7.49
N GLU A 69 -15.57 2.17 -6.52
CA GLU A 69 -16.61 1.64 -5.65
C GLU A 69 -17.78 1.07 -6.45
N GLN A 70 -18.24 1.80 -7.48
CA GLN A 70 -19.35 1.37 -8.33
C GLN A 70 -19.01 0.10 -9.13
N TYR A 71 -17.81 0.06 -9.71
CA TYR A 71 -17.33 -1.10 -10.45
C TYR A 71 -17.22 -2.35 -9.58
N ILE A 72 -16.68 -2.20 -8.36
CA ILE A 72 -16.57 -3.33 -7.42
C ILE A 72 -17.96 -3.81 -6.99
N LYS A 73 -18.89 -2.92 -6.66
CA LYS A 73 -20.28 -3.29 -6.29
C LYS A 73 -21.02 -4.03 -7.39
N GLN A 74 -20.75 -3.72 -8.65
CA GLN A 74 -21.32 -4.44 -9.78
C GLN A 74 -20.71 -5.82 -9.98
N ALA A 75 -19.40 -5.93 -9.86
CA ALA A 75 -18.67 -7.19 -10.10
C ALA A 75 -18.69 -8.16 -8.89
N LEU A 76 -18.75 -7.63 -7.69
CA LEU A 76 -18.71 -8.35 -6.42
C LEU A 76 -19.81 -7.84 -5.46
N PRO A 77 -21.08 -8.07 -5.77
CA PRO A 77 -22.21 -7.49 -5.02
C PRO A 77 -22.27 -7.95 -3.55
N GLU A 78 -21.66 -9.09 -3.23
CA GLU A 78 -21.54 -9.62 -1.87
C GLU A 78 -20.42 -8.96 -1.04
N VAL A 79 -19.56 -8.13 -1.67
CA VAL A 79 -18.45 -7.45 -1.00
C VAL A 79 -18.88 -6.05 -0.60
N GLU A 80 -18.79 -5.75 0.69
CA GLU A 80 -19.01 -4.40 1.18
C GLU A 80 -17.83 -3.50 0.81
N VAL A 81 -18.13 -2.34 0.21
CA VAL A 81 -17.10 -1.36 -0.17
C VAL A 81 -17.30 -0.08 0.63
N MET A 82 -16.26 0.36 1.32
CA MET A 82 -16.23 1.56 2.14
C MET A 82 -15.09 2.49 1.68
N LEU A 83 -15.27 3.79 1.86
CA LEU A 83 -14.25 4.80 1.54
C LEU A 83 -13.84 5.56 2.80
N THR A 84 -12.55 5.85 2.95
CA THR A 84 -12.04 6.68 4.07
C THR A 84 -12.50 8.14 3.96
N ARG A 85 -12.73 8.64 2.73
CA ARG A 85 -13.38 9.92 2.43
C ARG A 85 -14.23 9.81 1.15
N ARG A 86 -15.28 10.59 1.09
CA ARG A 86 -16.20 10.67 -0.08
C ARG A 86 -16.27 12.07 -0.67
N THR A 87 -15.64 13.02 -0.02
CA THR A 87 -15.58 14.43 -0.42
C THR A 87 -14.15 14.92 -0.29
N ASP A 88 -13.90 16.15 -0.73
CA ASP A 88 -12.59 16.77 -0.63
C ASP A 88 -12.34 17.30 0.79
N VAL A 89 -12.02 16.39 1.72
CA VAL A 89 -11.69 16.68 3.12
C VAL A 89 -10.29 16.18 3.43
N PHE A 90 -9.60 16.88 4.31
CA PHE A 90 -8.30 16.48 4.81
C PHE A 90 -8.45 15.45 5.92
N ASN A 91 -7.79 14.32 5.77
CA ASN A 91 -7.49 13.36 6.83
C ASN A 91 -5.99 13.10 6.80
N SER A 92 -5.33 13.21 7.94
CA SER A 92 -3.92 12.84 8.07
C SER A 92 -3.75 11.34 7.77
N VAL A 93 -2.53 10.92 7.46
CA VAL A 93 -2.24 9.49 7.21
C VAL A 93 -2.57 8.61 8.42
N VAL A 94 -2.50 9.17 9.64
CA VAL A 94 -2.87 8.49 10.89
C VAL A 94 -4.39 8.29 10.93
N GLU A 95 -5.16 9.35 10.75
CA GLU A 95 -6.63 9.32 10.72
C GLU A 95 -7.15 8.36 9.65
N LYS A 96 -6.57 8.37 8.44
CA LYS A 96 -6.94 7.43 7.37
C LYS A 96 -6.76 5.97 7.80
N ALA A 97 -5.64 5.65 8.46
CA ALA A 97 -5.40 4.30 8.97
C ALA A 97 -6.38 3.93 10.11
N GLU A 98 -6.67 4.86 11.01
CA GLU A 98 -7.63 4.65 12.10
C GLU A 98 -9.05 4.42 11.55
N ILE A 99 -9.50 5.24 10.60
CA ILE A 99 -10.79 5.08 9.90
C ILE A 99 -10.86 3.69 9.25
N ALA A 100 -9.82 3.30 8.50
CA ALA A 100 -9.77 2.00 7.85
C ALA A 100 -9.82 0.83 8.86
N ASN A 101 -9.11 0.94 9.99
CA ASN A 101 -9.11 -0.05 11.05
C ASN A 101 -10.46 -0.15 11.75
N GLN A 102 -11.15 0.98 12.01
CA GLN A 102 -12.50 1.02 12.57
C GLN A 102 -13.52 0.38 11.61
N MET A 103 -13.34 0.54 10.30
CA MET A 103 -14.16 -0.10 9.28
C MET A 103 -13.97 -1.63 9.22
N LYS A 104 -12.93 -2.19 9.87
CA LYS A 104 -12.64 -3.64 9.94
C LYS A 104 -12.59 -4.29 8.56
N GLY A 105 -11.87 -3.66 7.61
CA GLY A 105 -11.70 -4.17 6.25
C GLY A 105 -10.93 -5.50 6.21
N ASP A 106 -11.14 -6.26 5.16
CA ASP A 106 -10.35 -7.44 4.83
C ASP A 106 -9.21 -7.11 3.87
N LEU A 107 -9.33 -5.94 3.21
CA LEU A 107 -8.36 -5.41 2.27
C LEU A 107 -8.43 -3.88 2.27
N PHE A 108 -7.26 -3.24 2.21
CA PHE A 108 -7.12 -1.79 2.05
C PHE A 108 -6.50 -1.48 0.68
N VAL A 109 -7.18 -0.63 -0.09
CA VAL A 109 -6.77 -0.21 -1.44
C VAL A 109 -6.65 1.31 -1.47
N CYS A 110 -5.42 1.81 -1.46
CA CYS A 110 -5.14 3.23 -1.51
C CYS A 110 -4.91 3.67 -2.97
N ILE A 111 -5.60 4.72 -3.41
CA ILE A 111 -5.55 5.24 -4.78
C ILE A 111 -4.79 6.55 -4.80
N HIS A 112 -3.73 6.60 -5.60
CA HIS A 112 -2.85 7.74 -5.80
C HIS A 112 -2.57 8.00 -7.27
N THR A 113 -1.94 9.14 -7.54
CA THR A 113 -1.29 9.42 -8.83
C THR A 113 0.14 9.86 -8.60
N ASN A 114 1.05 9.24 -9.32
CA ASN A 114 2.48 9.50 -9.22
C ASN A 114 2.85 10.87 -9.82
N SER A 115 4.02 11.35 -9.47
CA SER A 115 4.60 12.57 -10.04
C SER A 115 6.10 12.41 -10.23
N ALA A 116 6.60 12.87 -11.36
CA ALA A 116 8.03 12.89 -11.65
C ALA A 116 8.46 14.28 -12.10
N GLN A 117 9.70 14.64 -11.76
CA GLN A 117 10.25 15.92 -12.20
C GLN A 117 10.37 15.99 -13.72
N GLY A 118 9.98 17.13 -14.28
CA GLY A 118 10.24 17.44 -15.68
C GLY A 118 11.71 17.79 -15.93
N LYS A 119 12.03 17.99 -17.20
CA LYS A 119 13.39 18.30 -17.64
C LYS A 119 13.67 19.80 -17.59
N LYS A 120 14.73 20.18 -16.89
CA LYS A 120 15.25 21.55 -16.93
C LYS A 120 16.18 21.69 -18.14
N VAL A 121 15.81 22.53 -19.11
CA VAL A 121 16.61 22.85 -20.30
C VAL A 121 17.16 24.27 -20.17
N ARG A 122 18.44 24.43 -20.46
CA ARG A 122 19.11 25.74 -20.48
C ARG A 122 19.66 25.99 -21.87
N GLU A 123 19.25 27.08 -22.46
CA GLU A 123 19.70 27.53 -23.79
C GLU A 123 20.45 28.85 -23.64
N ILE A 124 21.55 29.02 -24.37
CA ILE A 124 22.26 30.29 -24.43
C ILE A 124 21.44 31.22 -25.34
N VAL A 125 20.94 32.32 -24.79
CA VAL A 125 20.14 33.31 -25.52
C VAL A 125 20.94 34.59 -25.84
N GLY A 126 22.14 34.71 -25.31
CA GLY A 126 23.02 35.85 -25.54
C GLY A 126 24.30 35.75 -24.74
N TYR A 127 25.10 36.79 -24.83
CA TYR A 127 26.34 36.96 -24.05
C TYR A 127 26.36 38.39 -23.45
N THR A 128 26.73 38.46 -22.17
CA THR A 128 27.01 39.73 -21.50
C THR A 128 28.46 39.80 -21.14
N THR A 129 29.03 41.02 -21.07
CA THR A 129 30.43 41.23 -20.70
C THR A 129 30.55 41.60 -19.22
N LYS A 130 31.39 40.86 -18.49
CA LYS A 130 31.74 41.21 -17.11
C LYS A 130 33.23 41.48 -16.99
N THR A 131 33.57 42.62 -16.35
CA THR A 131 34.92 43.00 -16.08
C THR A 131 35.30 42.62 -14.67
N TYR A 132 36.36 41.84 -14.54
CA TYR A 132 36.93 41.36 -13.28
C TYR A 132 38.30 42.01 -13.04
N THR A 133 38.61 42.32 -11.79
CA THR A 133 39.96 42.75 -11.41
C THR A 133 40.72 41.54 -10.92
N VAL A 134 41.74 41.13 -11.66
CA VAL A 134 42.61 40.01 -11.28
C VAL A 134 44.00 40.52 -10.84
N LYS A 135 44.58 39.95 -9.80
CA LYS A 135 45.98 40.22 -9.41
C LYS A 135 46.89 39.25 -10.18
N LYS A 136 47.78 39.81 -11.00
CA LYS A 136 48.82 39.03 -11.67
C LYS A 136 50.19 39.69 -11.36
N LYS A 137 51.10 38.93 -10.77
CA LYS A 137 52.42 39.39 -10.32
C LYS A 137 52.36 40.69 -9.47
N GLY A 138 51.45 40.72 -8.47
CA GLY A 138 51.30 41.84 -7.55
C GLY A 138 50.54 43.08 -8.11
N LYS A 139 50.28 43.16 -9.42
CA LYS A 139 49.57 44.24 -10.07
C LYS A 139 48.10 43.88 -10.35
N LYS A 140 47.18 44.84 -10.10
CA LYS A 140 45.75 44.72 -10.45
C LYS A 140 45.60 44.93 -11.96
N LYS A 141 44.94 43.96 -12.69
CA LYS A 141 44.61 44.09 -14.10
C LYS A 141 43.10 43.85 -14.25
N LYS A 142 42.42 44.72 -15.00
CA LYS A 142 41.05 44.52 -15.43
C LYS A 142 41.02 43.54 -16.60
N VAL A 143 40.19 42.50 -16.49
CA VAL A 143 39.98 41.50 -17.58
C VAL A 143 38.48 41.43 -17.83
N THR A 144 38.07 41.71 -19.06
CA THR A 144 36.69 41.57 -19.51
C THR A 144 36.49 40.20 -20.11
N ARG A 145 35.43 39.51 -19.71
CA ARG A 145 35.05 38.20 -20.24
C ARG A 145 33.59 38.23 -20.68
N GLU A 146 33.32 37.60 -21.78
CA GLU A 146 31.95 37.29 -22.20
C GLU A 146 31.42 36.13 -21.35
N ILE A 147 30.23 36.30 -20.82
CA ILE A 147 29.54 35.31 -20.01
C ILE A 147 28.22 35.02 -20.70
N PRO A 148 27.93 33.76 -20.96
CA PRO A 148 26.67 33.39 -21.60
C PRO A 148 25.48 33.69 -20.69
N GLU A 149 24.46 34.28 -21.28
CA GLU A 149 23.13 34.46 -20.67
C GLU A 149 22.29 33.24 -21.04
N TYR A 150 21.65 32.67 -20.00
CA TYR A 150 20.85 31.45 -20.17
C TYR A 150 19.37 31.72 -19.96
N LYS A 151 18.56 31.26 -20.92
CA LYS A 151 17.13 31.05 -20.70
C LYS A 151 16.92 29.65 -20.14
N THR A 152 16.26 29.54 -18.99
CA THR A 152 15.90 28.25 -18.40
C THR A 152 14.43 27.98 -18.70
N THR A 153 14.15 26.84 -19.34
CA THR A 153 12.81 26.34 -19.61
C THR A 153 12.61 25.02 -18.87
N TYR A 154 11.47 24.86 -18.22
CA TYR A 154 11.09 23.61 -17.57
C TYR A 154 10.08 22.89 -18.49
N LEU A 155 10.50 21.75 -19.03
CA LEU A 155 9.62 20.86 -19.79
C LEU A 155 8.86 19.95 -18.82
N PRO A 156 7.59 19.62 -19.10
CA PRO A 156 6.83 18.70 -18.25
C PRO A 156 7.49 17.31 -18.21
N SER A 157 7.09 16.50 -17.27
CA SER A 157 7.52 15.11 -17.16
C SER A 157 7.00 14.30 -18.37
N THR A 158 7.78 13.32 -18.80
CA THR A 158 7.37 12.31 -19.80
C THR A 158 7.19 10.93 -19.16
N ALA A 159 7.25 10.84 -17.83
CA ALA A 159 6.97 9.58 -17.12
C ALA A 159 5.50 9.19 -17.31
N PHE A 160 5.23 7.90 -17.50
CA PHE A 160 3.88 7.37 -17.70
C PHE A 160 3.77 5.93 -17.18
N GLY A 161 2.54 5.47 -16.98
CA GLY A 161 2.24 4.11 -16.58
C GLY A 161 1.84 3.99 -15.12
N THR A 162 1.66 2.75 -14.65
CA THR A 162 1.15 2.40 -13.33
C THR A 162 2.21 1.75 -12.46
N GLU A 163 2.12 1.94 -11.15
CA GLU A 163 2.96 1.27 -10.15
C GLU A 163 2.08 0.86 -8.97
N THR A 164 2.21 -0.38 -8.49
CA THR A 164 1.49 -0.80 -7.29
C THR A 164 2.47 -1.08 -6.17
N TYR A 165 2.31 -0.36 -5.06
CA TYR A 165 3.18 -0.44 -3.90
C TYR A 165 2.58 -1.30 -2.81
N ILE A 166 3.45 -2.11 -2.20
CA ILE A 166 3.15 -2.84 -0.97
C ILE A 166 4.08 -2.39 0.15
N TYR A 167 3.72 -2.72 1.36
CA TYR A 167 4.57 -2.51 2.52
C TYR A 167 5.94 -3.17 2.36
N GLY A 168 7.03 -2.44 2.67
CA GLY A 168 8.41 -2.94 2.55
C GLY A 168 8.83 -3.82 3.72
N VAL A 169 9.50 -4.94 3.43
CA VAL A 169 10.00 -5.89 4.46
C VAL A 169 11.01 -5.24 5.41
N GLY A 170 11.76 -4.22 4.94
CA GLY A 170 12.76 -3.52 5.74
C GLY A 170 12.21 -2.65 6.89
N LYS A 171 10.89 -2.51 7.01
CA LYS A 171 10.21 -1.74 8.07
C LYS A 171 9.37 -2.60 9.03
N THR A 172 9.84 -3.78 9.31
CA THR A 172 9.18 -4.80 10.15
C THR A 172 8.84 -4.27 11.54
N GLU A 173 9.68 -3.40 12.14
CA GLU A 173 9.44 -2.83 13.47
C GLU A 173 8.19 -1.96 13.55
N GLN A 174 7.93 -1.11 12.53
CA GLN A 174 6.71 -0.28 12.51
C GLN A 174 5.43 -1.12 12.43
N ARG A 175 5.49 -2.27 11.74
CA ARG A 175 4.35 -3.17 11.63
C ARG A 175 4.22 -4.14 12.80
N LYS A 176 5.29 -4.36 13.53
CA LYS A 176 5.31 -5.29 14.66
C LYS A 176 4.29 -4.88 15.72
N GLY A 177 4.28 -3.61 16.13
CA GLY A 177 3.29 -3.11 17.10
C GLY A 177 1.86 -3.32 16.62
N VAL A 178 1.55 -2.98 15.36
CA VAL A 178 0.21 -3.19 14.76
C VAL A 178 -0.15 -4.67 14.74
N ALA A 179 0.80 -5.56 14.43
CA ALA A 179 0.57 -6.99 14.41
C ALA A 179 0.38 -7.58 15.81
N GLU A 180 1.06 -7.03 16.82
CA GLU A 180 0.89 -7.39 18.23
C GLU A 180 -0.51 -6.99 18.73
N ASP A 181 -0.98 -5.78 18.44
CA ASP A 181 -2.35 -5.35 18.74
C ASP A 181 -3.40 -6.26 18.09
N MET A 182 -3.12 -6.74 16.87
CA MET A 182 -4.02 -7.67 16.18
C MET A 182 -4.04 -9.05 16.82
N VAL A 183 -2.91 -9.52 17.35
CA VAL A 183 -2.86 -10.78 18.14
C VAL A 183 -3.70 -10.63 19.38
N ASP A 184 -3.59 -9.52 20.08
CA ASP A 184 -4.38 -9.25 21.31
C ASP A 184 -5.89 -9.24 20.99
N GLU A 185 -6.32 -8.56 19.91
CA GLU A 185 -7.72 -8.58 19.45
C GLU A 185 -8.22 -9.99 19.05
N LEU A 186 -7.33 -10.83 18.51
CA LEU A 186 -7.67 -12.22 18.19
C LEU A 186 -7.83 -13.08 19.44
N VAL A 187 -6.96 -12.89 20.40
CA VAL A 187 -6.99 -13.62 21.69
C VAL A 187 -8.23 -13.23 22.49
N GLU A 188 -8.59 -11.95 22.52
CA GLU A 188 -9.82 -11.46 23.19
C GLU A 188 -11.11 -12.07 22.61
N LYS A 189 -11.12 -12.41 21.31
CA LYS A 189 -12.27 -13.05 20.66
C LYS A 189 -12.39 -14.55 20.91
N LEU A 190 -11.39 -15.17 21.54
CA LEU A 190 -11.44 -16.58 21.92
C LEU A 190 -12.17 -16.66 23.27
N ASP A 191 -13.47 -16.98 23.27
CA ASP A 191 -14.34 -17.15 24.46
C ASP A 191 -13.80 -18.10 25.53
N SER A 192 -12.74 -18.85 25.24
CA SER A 192 -12.11 -19.83 26.12
C SER A 192 -10.93 -19.29 26.92
N VAL A 193 -10.51 -18.02 26.69
CA VAL A 193 -9.33 -17.43 27.34
C VAL A 193 -9.79 -16.45 28.41
N SER A 194 -9.45 -16.73 29.66
CA SER A 194 -9.77 -15.82 30.78
C SER A 194 -8.93 -14.54 30.67
N GLU A 195 -9.47 -13.39 31.13
CA GLU A 195 -8.74 -12.11 31.24
C GLU A 195 -7.36 -12.26 31.94
N ALA A 196 -7.25 -13.19 32.87
CA ALA A 196 -5.99 -13.50 33.55
C ALA A 196 -4.95 -14.18 32.63
N GLN A 197 -5.39 -14.91 31.60
CA GLN A 197 -4.50 -15.52 30.62
C GLN A 197 -4.10 -14.52 29.53
N ILE A 198 -5.00 -13.63 29.13
CA ILE A 198 -4.70 -12.50 28.22
C ILE A 198 -3.64 -11.59 28.86
N LYS A 199 -3.80 -11.28 30.13
CA LYS A 199 -2.85 -10.44 30.88
C LYS A 199 -1.47 -11.10 31.10
N LYS A 200 -1.33 -12.43 30.87
CA LYS A 200 -0.07 -13.17 30.89
C LYS A 200 0.69 -13.15 29.56
N LEU A 201 0.04 -12.78 28.47
CA LEU A 201 0.71 -12.49 27.19
C LEU A 201 1.39 -11.11 27.29
N ASN A 202 2.45 -11.03 28.10
CA ASN A 202 3.25 -9.83 28.25
C ASN A 202 3.97 -9.49 26.92
N ASP A 203 4.41 -8.24 26.74
CA ASP A 203 5.17 -7.76 25.57
C ASP A 203 6.41 -8.59 25.26
N SER A 204 6.88 -9.41 26.20
CA SER A 204 8.02 -10.31 26.07
C SER A 204 7.65 -11.77 25.75
N ASP A 205 6.36 -12.11 25.54
CA ASP A 205 5.97 -13.49 25.23
C ASP A 205 6.42 -13.89 23.81
N PRO A 206 7.32 -14.88 23.68
CA PRO A 206 7.79 -15.35 22.38
C PRO A 206 6.65 -15.82 21.47
N THR A 207 5.56 -16.35 22.02
CA THR A 207 4.39 -16.84 21.29
C THR A 207 3.66 -15.68 20.62
N ARG A 208 3.43 -14.57 21.34
CA ARG A 208 2.82 -13.34 20.82
C ARG A 208 3.64 -12.78 19.63
N SER A 209 4.95 -12.63 19.82
CA SER A 209 5.86 -12.15 18.79
C SER A 209 5.91 -13.06 17.56
N MET A 210 5.86 -14.38 17.75
CA MET A 210 5.80 -15.34 16.66
C MET A 210 4.48 -15.25 15.90
N MET A 211 3.34 -15.15 16.56
CA MET A 211 2.02 -14.96 15.93
C MET A 211 1.96 -13.65 15.16
N ALA A 212 2.45 -12.55 15.70
CA ALA A 212 2.54 -11.27 15.04
C ALA A 212 3.40 -11.34 13.76
N SER A 213 4.52 -12.05 13.82
CA SER A 213 5.39 -12.28 12.66
C SER A 213 4.70 -13.08 11.57
N LEU A 214 3.97 -14.14 11.91
CA LEU A 214 3.21 -14.96 10.97
C LEU A 214 2.08 -14.16 10.30
N LEU A 215 1.34 -13.34 11.06
CA LEU A 215 0.31 -12.46 10.52
C LEU A 215 0.90 -11.43 9.55
N THR A 216 2.03 -10.82 9.93
CA THR A 216 2.73 -9.86 9.07
C THR A 216 3.16 -10.50 7.76
N GLN A 217 3.72 -11.71 7.82
CA GLN A 217 4.13 -12.46 6.62
C GLN A 217 2.92 -12.81 5.75
N GLN A 218 1.82 -13.27 6.34
CA GLN A 218 0.60 -13.59 5.61
C GLN A 218 0.02 -12.37 4.89
N TYR A 219 -0.03 -11.22 5.57
CA TYR A 219 -0.53 -9.98 4.95
C TYR A 219 0.38 -9.47 3.85
N PHE A 220 1.69 -9.60 4.03
CA PHE A 220 2.65 -9.30 2.98
C PHE A 220 2.42 -10.15 1.74
N GLN A 221 2.31 -11.47 1.89
CA GLN A 221 2.06 -12.39 0.77
C GLN A 221 0.76 -12.06 0.04
N ARG A 222 -0.32 -11.75 0.78
CA ARG A 222 -1.62 -11.36 0.22
C ARG A 222 -1.53 -10.04 -0.54
N ALA A 223 -0.88 -9.02 0.03
CA ALA A 223 -0.66 -7.73 -0.62
C ALA A 223 0.19 -7.89 -1.89
N ALA A 224 1.27 -8.69 -1.84
CA ALA A 224 2.12 -8.95 -3.00
C ALA A 224 1.37 -9.68 -4.13
N SER A 225 0.59 -10.70 -3.80
CA SER A 225 -0.25 -11.40 -4.79
C SER A 225 -1.24 -10.46 -5.47
N LEU A 226 -1.90 -9.59 -4.69
CA LEU A 226 -2.83 -8.61 -5.26
C LEU A 226 -2.10 -7.58 -6.11
N ALA A 227 -0.99 -7.02 -5.65
CA ALA A 227 -0.24 -6.02 -6.38
C ALA A 227 0.25 -6.52 -7.75
N LEU A 228 0.77 -7.76 -7.79
CA LEU A 228 1.16 -8.41 -9.05
C LEU A 228 -0.05 -8.62 -9.97
N THR A 229 -1.20 -8.99 -9.42
CA THR A 229 -2.42 -9.18 -10.20
C THR A 229 -2.95 -7.85 -10.77
N ILE A 230 -2.86 -6.76 -10.00
CA ILE A 230 -3.26 -5.42 -10.46
C ILE A 230 -2.37 -4.97 -11.64
N GLU A 231 -1.06 -5.10 -11.50
CA GLU A 231 -0.14 -4.70 -12.58
C GLU A 231 -0.29 -5.59 -13.84
N ASP A 232 -0.60 -6.89 -13.67
CA ASP A 232 -0.93 -7.78 -14.79
C ASP A 232 -2.23 -7.32 -15.52
N GLU A 233 -3.27 -6.92 -14.78
CA GLU A 233 -4.50 -6.40 -15.41
C GLU A 233 -4.28 -5.03 -16.06
N PHE A 234 -3.46 -4.15 -15.50
CA PHE A 234 -3.07 -2.91 -16.16
C PHE A 234 -2.32 -3.18 -17.47
N GLN A 235 -1.38 -4.10 -17.47
CA GLN A 235 -0.67 -4.49 -18.68
C GLN A 235 -1.62 -5.05 -19.76
N LYS A 236 -2.57 -5.90 -19.37
CA LYS A 236 -3.61 -6.46 -20.27
C LYS A 236 -4.54 -5.39 -20.82
N SER A 237 -4.79 -4.31 -20.08
CA SER A 237 -5.58 -3.17 -20.55
C SER A 237 -4.82 -2.23 -21.50
N GLY A 238 -3.55 -2.53 -21.79
CA GLY A 238 -2.67 -1.72 -22.64
C GLY A 238 -1.94 -0.60 -21.90
N ARG A 239 -2.05 -0.52 -20.57
CA ARG A 239 -1.28 0.41 -19.74
C ARG A 239 0.16 -0.06 -19.60
N ASN A 240 1.08 0.88 -19.53
CA ASN A 240 2.49 0.58 -19.21
C ASN A 240 2.61 0.25 -17.73
N SER A 241 2.61 -1.02 -17.38
CA SER A 241 2.92 -1.46 -16.02
C SER A 241 4.40 -1.22 -15.71
N ARG A 242 4.66 -0.58 -14.59
CA ARG A 242 6.00 -0.36 -14.03
C ARG A 242 6.27 -1.28 -12.86
N GLU A 243 5.48 -2.34 -12.73
CA GLU A 243 5.55 -3.45 -11.80
C GLU A 243 5.09 -3.15 -10.36
N ALA A 244 4.86 -4.23 -9.63
CA ALA A 244 4.62 -4.17 -8.19
C ALA A 244 5.95 -3.90 -7.44
N ARG A 245 5.93 -2.98 -6.49
CA ARG A 245 7.13 -2.46 -5.84
C ARG A 245 7.02 -2.40 -4.32
N GLN A 246 8.18 -2.43 -3.69
CA GLN A 246 8.34 -2.09 -2.27
C GLN A 246 9.07 -0.75 -2.16
N ARG A 247 8.65 0.10 -1.23
CA ARG A 247 9.30 1.40 -0.98
C ARG A 247 10.08 1.32 0.33
N ASP A 248 11.31 0.81 0.26
CA ASP A 248 12.13 0.54 1.44
C ASP A 248 12.67 1.80 2.12
N GLN A 249 13.02 2.85 1.35
CA GLN A 249 13.68 4.04 1.90
C GLN A 249 12.74 5.04 2.58
N LYS A 250 11.51 5.18 2.13
CA LYS A 250 10.51 6.13 2.63
C LYS A 250 9.18 5.48 2.97
N GLY A 251 9.12 4.26 3.43
CA GLY A 251 7.91 3.51 3.72
C GLY A 251 6.59 4.29 3.56
N ILE A 252 5.61 3.62 3.02
CA ILE A 252 4.26 4.20 2.93
C ILE A 252 3.59 3.93 4.28
N TRP A 253 3.55 4.95 5.13
CA TRP A 253 3.14 4.81 6.53
C TRP A 253 1.74 4.19 6.67
N VAL A 254 0.78 4.62 5.85
CA VAL A 254 -0.61 4.12 5.92
C VAL A 254 -0.69 2.61 5.69
N LEU A 255 0.12 2.05 4.76
CA LEU A 255 0.14 0.61 4.51
C LEU A 255 0.71 -0.20 5.70
N ALA A 256 1.57 0.43 6.51
CA ALA A 256 2.13 -0.19 7.70
C ALA A 256 1.16 -0.15 8.90
N ALA A 257 0.28 0.86 8.96
CA ALA A 257 -0.57 1.14 10.10
C ALA A 257 -1.95 0.47 10.04
N VAL A 258 -2.38 -0.01 8.88
CA VAL A 258 -3.68 -0.69 8.75
C VAL A 258 -3.58 -2.16 9.19
N LYS A 259 -4.64 -2.66 9.85
CA LYS A 259 -4.73 -4.02 10.40
C LYS A 259 -5.23 -5.06 9.38
N MET A 260 -4.90 -4.87 8.10
CA MET A 260 -5.30 -5.73 6.99
C MET A 260 -4.25 -5.74 5.88
N PRO A 261 -4.28 -6.68 4.90
CA PRO A 261 -3.48 -6.59 3.68
C PRO A 261 -3.74 -5.28 2.96
N ALA A 262 -2.70 -4.62 2.46
CA ALA A 262 -2.80 -3.27 1.94
C ALA A 262 -1.94 -3.07 0.69
N VAL A 263 -2.50 -2.35 -0.29
CA VAL A 263 -1.79 -1.91 -1.50
C VAL A 263 -2.03 -0.41 -1.73
N LEU A 264 -1.04 0.26 -2.33
CA LEU A 264 -1.19 1.60 -2.86
C LEU A 264 -0.97 1.57 -4.37
N ILE A 265 -1.93 2.06 -5.12
CA ILE A 265 -1.95 2.04 -6.58
C ILE A 265 -1.69 3.45 -7.10
N GLU A 266 -0.56 3.63 -7.76
CA GLU A 266 -0.24 4.82 -8.54
C GLU A 266 -0.83 4.62 -9.95
N THR A 267 -1.96 5.24 -10.23
CA THR A 267 -2.76 4.99 -11.43
C THR A 267 -2.21 5.64 -12.70
N GLY A 268 -1.21 6.52 -12.57
CA GLY A 268 -0.54 7.24 -13.66
C GLY A 268 0.31 8.38 -13.11
N PHE A 269 0.91 9.18 -13.99
CA PHE A 269 1.78 10.30 -13.64
C PHE A 269 1.09 11.63 -13.91
N ILE A 270 0.50 12.28 -12.90
CA ILE A 270 -0.22 13.55 -13.04
C ILE A 270 0.67 14.69 -13.57
N SER A 271 1.99 14.59 -13.38
CA SER A 271 2.98 15.56 -13.89
C SER A 271 3.26 15.45 -15.40
N ASN A 272 2.74 14.42 -16.07
CA ASN A 272 2.76 14.25 -17.51
C ASN A 272 1.42 14.72 -18.09
N PRO A 273 1.36 15.74 -18.96
CA PRO A 273 0.10 16.28 -19.49
C PRO A 273 -0.80 15.23 -20.16
N GLN A 274 -0.22 14.27 -20.89
CA GLN A 274 -1.00 13.20 -21.54
C GLN A 274 -1.60 12.23 -20.53
N GLU A 275 -0.85 11.91 -19.49
CA GLU A 275 -1.37 11.09 -18.38
C GLU A 275 -2.43 11.87 -17.56
N GLU A 276 -2.22 13.17 -17.34
CA GLU A 276 -3.22 14.00 -16.67
C GLU A 276 -4.53 14.02 -17.44
N ASP A 277 -4.49 14.21 -18.77
CA ASP A 277 -5.67 14.15 -19.62
C ASP A 277 -6.38 12.79 -19.52
N TYR A 278 -5.62 11.68 -19.56
CA TYR A 278 -6.13 10.32 -19.40
C TYR A 278 -6.76 10.10 -18.01
N LEU A 279 -6.08 10.51 -16.94
CA LEU A 279 -6.53 10.34 -15.55
C LEU A 279 -7.82 11.12 -15.24
N ASN A 280 -8.05 12.24 -15.96
CA ASN A 280 -9.24 13.07 -15.83
C ASN A 280 -10.36 12.70 -16.82
N SER A 281 -10.07 11.86 -17.83
CA SER A 281 -11.07 11.45 -18.80
C SER A 281 -11.98 10.35 -18.24
N GLU A 282 -13.22 10.33 -18.71
CA GLU A 282 -14.16 9.26 -18.34
C GLU A 282 -13.66 7.89 -18.80
N GLU A 283 -13.14 7.79 -20.01
CA GLU A 283 -12.59 6.57 -20.59
C GLU A 283 -11.40 6.05 -19.78
N GLY A 284 -10.43 6.92 -19.47
CA GLY A 284 -9.25 6.55 -18.68
C GLY A 284 -9.61 6.05 -17.28
N GLN A 285 -10.52 6.75 -16.60
CA GLN A 285 -11.00 6.33 -15.29
C GLN A 285 -11.76 5.00 -15.35
N ASN A 286 -12.55 4.77 -16.39
CA ASN A 286 -13.26 3.51 -16.61
C ASN A 286 -12.27 2.36 -16.80
N GLN A 287 -11.26 2.52 -17.64
CA GLN A 287 -10.21 1.52 -17.87
C GLN A 287 -9.42 1.20 -16.60
N ILE A 288 -9.07 2.23 -15.81
CA ILE A 288 -8.39 2.05 -14.51
C ILE A 288 -9.27 1.22 -13.57
N CYS A 289 -10.54 1.62 -13.40
CA CYS A 289 -11.47 0.95 -12.50
C CYS A 289 -11.74 -0.50 -12.94
N GLU A 290 -11.87 -0.74 -14.25
CA GLU A 290 -12.07 -2.08 -14.80
C GLU A 290 -10.86 -2.99 -14.53
N ALA A 291 -9.64 -2.51 -14.75
CA ALA A 291 -8.41 -3.27 -14.49
C ALA A 291 -8.28 -3.63 -13.01
N ILE A 292 -8.46 -2.66 -12.11
CA ILE A 292 -8.41 -2.89 -10.66
C ILE A 292 -9.51 -3.87 -10.22
N THR A 293 -10.73 -3.74 -10.75
CA THR A 293 -11.85 -4.62 -10.40
C THR A 293 -11.60 -6.05 -10.87
N LYS A 294 -11.10 -6.25 -12.10
CA LYS A 294 -10.70 -7.60 -12.59
C LYS A 294 -9.65 -8.24 -11.69
N ALA A 295 -8.67 -7.44 -11.24
CA ALA A 295 -7.66 -7.92 -10.31
C ALA A 295 -8.27 -8.34 -8.96
N LEU A 296 -9.21 -7.57 -8.43
CA LEU A 296 -9.91 -7.89 -7.18
C LEU A 296 -10.75 -9.16 -7.29
N VAL A 297 -11.45 -9.37 -8.41
CA VAL A 297 -12.19 -10.62 -8.68
C VAL A 297 -11.27 -11.81 -8.70
N ARG A 298 -10.16 -11.74 -9.43
CA ARG A 298 -9.14 -12.81 -9.48
C ARG A 298 -8.54 -13.08 -8.10
N TYR A 299 -8.24 -12.03 -7.35
CA TYR A 299 -7.72 -12.14 -6.00
C TYR A 299 -8.70 -12.84 -5.07
N LYS A 300 -9.98 -12.45 -5.06
CA LYS A 300 -11.04 -13.09 -4.27
C LYS A 300 -11.16 -14.57 -4.60
N THR A 301 -11.24 -14.92 -5.89
CA THR A 301 -11.29 -16.30 -6.36
C THR A 301 -10.10 -17.11 -5.85
N SER A 302 -8.88 -16.54 -5.88
CA SER A 302 -7.69 -17.22 -5.38
C SER A 302 -7.76 -17.54 -3.88
N LEU A 303 -8.33 -16.61 -3.08
CA LEU A 303 -8.53 -16.83 -1.65
C LEU A 303 -9.57 -17.94 -1.38
N GLU A 304 -10.63 -18.01 -2.16
CA GLU A 304 -11.67 -19.05 -2.04
C GLU A 304 -11.15 -20.44 -2.40
N ILE A 305 -10.35 -20.56 -3.47
CA ILE A 305 -9.67 -21.80 -3.83
C ILE A 305 -8.74 -22.26 -2.72
N GLN A 306 -7.93 -21.36 -2.16
CA GLN A 306 -7.03 -21.67 -1.05
C GLN A 306 -7.78 -22.13 0.20
N LYS A 307 -8.96 -21.55 0.46
CA LYS A 307 -9.83 -21.96 1.56
C LYS A 307 -10.37 -23.37 1.33
N SER A 308 -10.98 -23.62 0.19
CA SER A 308 -11.56 -24.95 -0.15
C SER A 308 -10.52 -26.06 -0.13
N ALA A 309 -9.30 -25.79 -0.60
CA ALA A 309 -8.19 -26.77 -0.58
C ALA A 309 -7.70 -27.09 0.85
N LYS A 310 -7.92 -26.18 1.82
CA LYS A 310 -7.60 -26.43 3.25
C LYS A 310 -8.71 -27.16 3.96
N ASP A 311 -9.98 -26.88 3.64
CA ASP A 311 -11.15 -27.50 4.24
C ASP A 311 -11.29 -28.98 3.81
N SER A 312 -10.65 -29.38 2.70
CA SER A 312 -10.64 -30.73 2.18
C SER A 312 -9.48 -31.61 2.69
N ARG A 313 -8.61 -31.09 3.53
CA ARG A 313 -7.50 -31.82 4.19
C ARG A 313 -7.76 -32.01 5.67
#